data_d8ecdd3266e8cdd321113f5f4c56d562
#
_entry.id   d8ecdd3266e8cdd321113f5f4c56d562
#
_cell.length_a   1.000
_cell.length_b   1.000
_cell.length_c   1.000
_cell.angle_alpha   90.00
_cell.angle_beta   90.00
_cell.angle_gamma   90.00
#
_symmetry.space_group_name_H-M   'P 1'
#
loop_
_entity.id
_entity.type
_entity.pdbx_description
1 polymer ?
#
loop_
_entity_poly.entity_id
_entity_poly.type
_entity_poly.pdbx_seq_one_letter_code
_entity_poly.pdbx_strand_id
1 'polypeptide(L)'
;MEVLKVQKGQIIAKKNDKVKEWYFIQEGSVIQKYAFVELELKQNGIVGILENDRFLCDYIAAEDSALAVFPCESSEDLQGILSNDAKIRRYFLKAAIEQRQQMLQVYAGLEVRCKQFHTFIETFYNDYKTICNQYQLEEQPFSKMDYFHSLEMRHRAEKWEMDNSSSLVTNYLEEYLNLLEKDDSLCVGAIME
;
A
#
# COMPACT_ATOMS: atom_id res chain seq x y z
N MET A 1 -11.12 -24.44 10.33
CA MET A 1 -10.48 -23.11 10.21
C MET A 1 -9.97 -22.76 11.59
N GLU A 2 -8.67 -22.62 11.72
CA GLU A 2 -8.00 -22.25 12.96
C GLU A 2 -8.17 -20.75 13.22
N VAL A 3 -8.31 -20.35 14.50
CA VAL A 3 -8.44 -18.94 14.88
C VAL A 3 -7.33 -18.60 15.86
N LEU A 4 -6.47 -17.68 15.44
CA LEU A 4 -5.41 -17.10 16.27
C LEU A 4 -5.98 -15.90 17.03
N LYS A 5 -5.90 -15.93 18.36
CA LYS A 5 -6.22 -14.78 19.21
C LYS A 5 -4.94 -14.04 19.55
N VAL A 6 -4.92 -12.74 19.31
CA VAL A 6 -3.78 -11.86 19.58
C VAL A 6 -4.19 -10.72 20.47
N GLN A 7 -3.31 -10.31 21.37
CA GLN A 7 -3.53 -9.18 22.26
C GLN A 7 -3.02 -7.89 21.63
N LYS A 8 -3.58 -6.76 22.05
CA LYS A 8 -3.11 -5.44 21.61
C LYS A 8 -1.60 -5.29 21.76
N GLY A 9 -0.94 -4.82 20.70
CA GLY A 9 0.50 -4.62 20.63
C GLY A 9 1.29 -5.88 20.28
N GLN A 10 0.66 -7.05 20.17
CA GLN A 10 1.33 -8.28 19.76
C GLN A 10 1.72 -8.21 18.30
N ILE A 11 2.96 -8.61 17.99
CA ILE A 11 3.45 -8.73 16.62
C ILE A 11 2.93 -10.03 16.02
N ILE A 12 2.23 -9.92 14.89
CA ILE A 12 1.66 -11.04 14.14
C ILE A 12 2.69 -11.55 13.13
N ALA A 13 3.32 -10.64 12.39
CA ALA A 13 4.36 -10.93 11.44
C ALA A 13 5.34 -9.76 11.33
N LYS A 14 6.59 -10.04 10.98
CA LYS A 14 7.62 -9.01 10.77
C LYS A 14 7.99 -8.91 9.29
N LYS A 15 8.39 -7.71 8.89
CA LYS A 15 8.97 -7.48 7.57
C LYS A 15 10.12 -8.44 7.31
N ASN A 16 10.15 -9.02 6.11
CA ASN A 16 11.10 -10.01 5.62
C ASN A 16 10.98 -11.42 6.23
N ASP A 17 10.10 -11.66 7.19
CA ASP A 17 9.82 -13.03 7.64
C ASP A 17 9.21 -13.81 6.47
N LYS A 18 9.59 -15.11 6.37
CA LYS A 18 8.98 -16.00 5.38
C LYS A 18 7.53 -16.25 5.72
N VAL A 19 6.65 -16.11 4.73
CA VAL A 19 5.25 -16.41 4.89
C VAL A 19 5.03 -17.90 5.03
N LYS A 20 4.26 -18.29 6.01
CA LYS A 20 3.77 -19.64 6.23
C LYS A 20 2.26 -19.70 6.31
N GLU A 21 1.65 -18.56 6.62
CA GLU A 21 0.24 -18.43 6.87
C GLU A 21 -0.23 -17.04 6.45
N TRP A 22 -1.48 -16.99 6.01
CA TRP A 22 -2.23 -15.76 5.82
C TRP A 22 -3.29 -15.64 6.90
N TYR A 23 -3.63 -14.39 7.22
CA TYR A 23 -4.61 -14.15 8.25
C TYR A 23 -5.73 -13.25 7.74
N PHE A 24 -6.95 -13.60 8.11
CA PHE A 24 -8.14 -12.81 7.86
C PHE A 24 -8.66 -12.25 9.18
N ILE A 25 -8.85 -10.94 9.29
CA ILE A 25 -9.30 -10.29 10.52
C ILE A 25 -10.79 -10.57 10.70
N GLN A 26 -11.13 -11.44 11.66
CA GLN A 26 -12.53 -11.73 12.01
C GLN A 26 -13.09 -10.70 12.98
N GLU A 27 -12.27 -10.29 13.96
CA GLU A 27 -12.61 -9.30 14.97
C GLU A 27 -11.37 -8.47 15.29
N GLY A 28 -11.55 -7.19 15.62
CA GLY A 28 -10.48 -6.27 15.96
C GLY A 28 -9.84 -5.60 14.76
N SER A 29 -8.61 -5.12 14.94
CA SER A 29 -7.85 -4.40 13.92
C SER A 29 -6.34 -4.65 14.03
N VAL A 30 -5.64 -4.50 12.89
CA VAL A 30 -4.19 -4.75 12.75
C VAL A 30 -3.54 -3.57 12.06
N ILE A 31 -2.43 -3.09 12.60
CA ILE A 31 -1.60 -2.05 11.98
C ILE A 31 -0.61 -2.73 11.02
N GLN A 32 -0.63 -2.30 9.78
CA GLN A 32 0.44 -2.50 8.81
C GLN A 32 1.46 -1.37 8.97
N LYS A 33 2.65 -1.70 9.42
CA LYS A 33 3.69 -0.71 9.67
C LYS A 33 4.76 -0.77 8.59
N TYR A 34 4.75 0.23 7.74
CA TYR A 34 5.81 0.51 6.78
C TYR A 34 6.85 1.48 7.38
N ALA A 35 7.96 1.73 6.66
CA ALA A 35 9.02 2.60 7.14
C ALA A 35 8.55 4.04 7.45
N PHE A 36 7.56 4.56 6.71
CA PHE A 36 7.10 5.96 6.81
C PHE A 36 5.60 6.11 7.01
N VAL A 37 4.85 5.00 7.06
CA VAL A 37 3.39 4.99 7.08
C VAL A 37 2.88 3.83 7.89
N GLU A 38 1.83 4.06 8.64
CA GLU A 38 1.05 3.03 9.32
C GLU A 38 -0.37 3.05 8.75
N LEU A 39 -0.86 1.88 8.35
CA LEU A 39 -2.22 1.67 7.85
C LEU A 39 -2.95 0.74 8.80
N GLU A 40 -4.18 1.08 9.16
CA GLU A 40 -5.01 0.22 9.97
C GLU A 40 -5.89 -0.66 9.08
N LEU A 41 -5.73 -1.97 9.23
CA LEU A 41 -6.60 -2.98 8.66
C LEU A 41 -7.68 -3.31 9.67
N LYS A 42 -8.93 -3.15 9.29
CA LYS A 42 -10.09 -3.46 10.11
C LYS A 42 -10.64 -4.86 9.83
N GLN A 43 -11.71 -5.20 10.51
CA GLN A 43 -12.46 -6.43 10.25
C GLN A 43 -12.68 -6.68 8.75
N ASN A 44 -12.50 -7.90 8.30
CA ASN A 44 -12.44 -8.35 6.92
C ASN A 44 -11.18 -7.95 6.15
N GLY A 45 -10.21 -7.31 6.79
CA GLY A 45 -8.88 -7.07 6.21
C GLY A 45 -8.04 -8.34 6.14
N ILE A 46 -7.04 -8.33 5.25
CA ILE A 46 -6.09 -9.42 5.07
C ILE A 46 -4.72 -8.99 5.62
N VAL A 47 -4.12 -9.86 6.42
CA VAL A 47 -2.73 -9.74 6.83
C VAL A 47 -1.90 -10.66 5.94
N GLY A 48 -1.05 -10.09 5.07
CA GLY A 48 -0.25 -10.92 4.19
C GLY A 48 0.08 -10.33 2.83
N ILE A 49 0.36 -9.02 2.73
CA ILE A 49 1.01 -8.51 1.51
C ILE A 49 2.41 -9.09 1.44
N LEU A 50 2.72 -9.76 0.34
CA LEU A 50 3.92 -10.53 0.13
C LEU A 50 4.78 -9.91 -0.96
N GLU A 51 6.08 -10.01 -0.75
CA GLU A 51 7.07 -9.79 -1.79
C GLU A 51 8.08 -10.95 -1.73
N ASN A 52 8.18 -11.73 -2.80
CA ASN A 52 9.07 -12.89 -2.87
C ASN A 52 8.90 -13.86 -1.68
N ASP A 53 7.68 -14.28 -1.39
CA ASP A 53 7.28 -15.17 -0.28
C ASP A 53 7.63 -14.63 1.12
N ARG A 54 7.77 -13.30 1.25
CA ARG A 54 8.06 -12.64 2.51
C ARG A 54 7.07 -11.53 2.81
N PHE A 55 6.85 -11.25 4.08
CA PHE A 55 6.03 -10.11 4.48
C PHE A 55 6.70 -8.79 4.12
N LEU A 56 5.97 -7.90 3.48
CA LEU A 56 6.45 -6.59 3.01
C LEU A 56 6.62 -5.58 4.14
N CYS A 57 5.86 -5.72 5.23
CA CYS A 57 5.84 -4.80 6.37
C CYS A 57 5.62 -5.56 7.68
N ASP A 58 5.75 -4.86 8.81
CA ASP A 58 5.36 -5.41 10.11
C ASP A 58 3.84 -5.35 10.29
N TYR A 59 3.27 -6.39 10.91
CA TYR A 59 1.86 -6.45 11.28
C TYR A 59 1.73 -6.56 12.79
N ILE A 60 1.01 -5.62 13.40
CA ILE A 60 0.88 -5.48 14.85
C ILE A 60 -0.60 -5.36 15.21
N ALA A 61 -1.08 -6.12 16.18
CA ALA A 61 -2.45 -5.99 16.64
C ALA A 61 -2.70 -4.59 17.25
N ALA A 62 -3.63 -3.82 16.68
CA ALA A 62 -4.00 -2.49 17.20
C ALA A 62 -4.86 -2.59 18.46
N GLU A 63 -5.62 -3.65 18.57
CA GLU A 63 -6.47 -4.04 19.70
C GLU A 63 -6.50 -5.57 19.82
N ASP A 64 -7.16 -6.09 20.86
CA ASP A 64 -7.37 -7.54 20.99
C ASP A 64 -8.16 -8.02 19.78
N SER A 65 -7.60 -8.99 19.06
CA SER A 65 -8.11 -9.37 17.74
C SER A 65 -8.19 -10.89 17.58
N ALA A 66 -9.12 -11.34 16.75
CA ALA A 66 -9.26 -12.71 16.32
C ALA A 66 -9.02 -12.84 14.80
N LEU A 67 -8.07 -13.69 14.42
CA LEU A 67 -7.59 -13.86 13.06
C LEU A 67 -7.87 -15.29 12.60
N ALA A 68 -8.56 -15.45 11.49
CA ALA A 68 -8.67 -16.75 10.83
C ALA A 68 -7.35 -17.06 10.11
N VAL A 69 -6.81 -18.24 10.35
CA VAL A 69 -5.50 -18.65 9.82
C VAL A 69 -5.70 -19.52 8.58
N PHE A 70 -4.97 -19.19 7.52
CA PHE A 70 -4.91 -19.95 6.28
C PHE A 70 -3.46 -20.35 5.99
N PRO A 71 -3.09 -21.63 6.12
CA PRO A 71 -1.76 -22.10 5.72
C PRO A 71 -1.51 -21.80 4.25
N CYS A 72 -0.42 -21.08 3.96
CA CYS A 72 -0.06 -20.69 2.61
C CYS A 72 1.43 -20.38 2.56
N GLU A 73 2.22 -21.28 2.00
CA GLU A 73 3.68 -21.14 1.88
C GLU A 73 4.11 -20.74 0.46
N SER A 74 3.19 -20.82 -0.51
CA SER A 74 3.47 -20.60 -1.93
C SER A 74 2.29 -19.96 -2.65
N SER A 75 2.55 -19.47 -3.86
CA SER A 75 1.50 -18.98 -4.77
C SER A 75 0.53 -20.07 -5.20
N GLU A 76 1.00 -21.32 -5.32
CA GLU A 76 0.17 -22.47 -5.63
C GLU A 76 -0.83 -22.79 -4.52
N ASP A 77 -0.41 -22.68 -3.25
CA ASP A 77 -1.30 -22.84 -2.10
C ASP A 77 -2.39 -21.78 -2.11
N LEU A 78 -2.01 -20.53 -2.35
CA LEU A 78 -2.97 -19.42 -2.47
C LEU A 78 -3.98 -19.67 -3.59
N GLN A 79 -3.50 -20.06 -4.77
CA GLN A 79 -4.35 -20.40 -5.90
C GLN A 79 -5.31 -21.53 -5.54
N GLY A 80 -4.83 -22.55 -4.82
CA GLY A 80 -5.65 -23.65 -4.33
C GLY A 80 -6.76 -23.18 -3.39
N ILE A 81 -6.44 -22.33 -2.42
CA ILE A 81 -7.41 -21.76 -1.48
C ILE A 81 -8.47 -20.94 -2.22
N LEU A 82 -8.04 -20.06 -3.13
CA LEU A 82 -8.94 -19.18 -3.87
C LEU A 82 -9.80 -19.91 -4.89
N SER A 83 -9.31 -21.02 -5.48
CA SER A 83 -10.07 -21.82 -6.45
C SER A 83 -11.17 -22.64 -5.79
N ASN A 84 -10.94 -23.09 -4.55
CA ASN A 84 -11.84 -24.04 -3.87
C ASN A 84 -13.02 -23.37 -3.15
N ASP A 85 -12.97 -22.08 -2.84
CA ASP A 85 -14.00 -21.38 -2.09
C ASP A 85 -14.30 -19.99 -2.68
N ALA A 86 -15.42 -19.89 -3.43
CA ALA A 86 -15.86 -18.65 -4.05
C ALA A 86 -16.12 -17.52 -3.03
N LYS A 87 -16.54 -17.86 -1.80
CA LYS A 87 -16.79 -16.86 -0.77
C LYS A 87 -15.49 -16.30 -0.21
N ILE A 88 -14.51 -17.15 0.06
CA ILE A 88 -13.16 -16.73 0.48
C ILE A 88 -12.53 -15.88 -0.63
N ARG A 89 -12.59 -16.32 -1.87
CA ARG A 89 -12.09 -15.59 -3.04
C ARG A 89 -12.66 -14.18 -3.14
N ARG A 90 -13.97 -14.01 -3.00
CA ARG A 90 -14.62 -12.70 -3.03
C ARG A 90 -14.14 -11.78 -1.90
N TYR A 91 -14.08 -12.29 -0.66
CA TYR A 91 -13.59 -11.52 0.48
C TYR A 91 -12.14 -11.12 0.29
N PHE A 92 -11.32 -12.04 -0.20
CA PHE A 92 -9.91 -11.79 -0.45
C PHE A 92 -9.71 -10.67 -1.49
N LEU A 93 -10.39 -10.76 -2.62
CA LEU A 93 -10.31 -9.76 -3.68
C LEU A 93 -10.78 -8.39 -3.19
N LYS A 94 -11.91 -8.34 -2.48
CA LYS A 94 -12.41 -7.09 -1.90
C LYS A 94 -11.39 -6.46 -0.94
N ALA A 95 -10.85 -7.24 -0.02
CA ALA A 95 -9.86 -6.77 0.95
C ALA A 95 -8.56 -6.30 0.26
N ALA A 96 -8.08 -7.01 -0.76
CA ALA A 96 -6.89 -6.61 -1.53
C ALA A 96 -7.11 -5.29 -2.27
N ILE A 97 -8.28 -5.07 -2.85
CA ILE A 97 -8.63 -3.82 -3.52
C ILE A 97 -8.72 -2.66 -2.53
N GLU A 98 -9.41 -2.85 -1.39
CA GLU A 98 -9.51 -1.84 -0.33
C GLU A 98 -8.13 -1.45 0.21
N GLN A 99 -7.26 -2.43 0.42
CA GLN A 99 -5.89 -2.22 0.87
C GLN A 99 -5.06 -1.43 -0.15
N ARG A 100 -5.18 -1.77 -1.44
CA ARG A 100 -4.56 -1.01 -2.52
C ARG A 100 -5.04 0.44 -2.54
N GLN A 101 -6.34 0.68 -2.40
CA GLN A 101 -6.90 2.03 -2.36
C GLN A 101 -6.34 2.85 -1.18
N GLN A 102 -6.22 2.25 0.01
CA GLN A 102 -5.60 2.90 1.16
C GLN A 102 -4.14 3.27 0.88
N MET A 103 -3.36 2.38 0.28
CA MET A 103 -1.97 2.66 -0.10
C MET A 103 -1.87 3.82 -1.11
N LEU A 104 -2.76 3.88 -2.09
CA LEU A 104 -2.80 4.99 -3.06
C LEU A 104 -3.15 6.33 -2.40
N GLN A 105 -4.08 6.35 -1.43
CA GLN A 105 -4.40 7.57 -0.67
C GLN A 105 -3.21 8.07 0.15
N VAL A 106 -2.47 7.15 0.78
CA VAL A 106 -1.24 7.48 1.51
C VAL A 106 -0.18 8.04 0.58
N TYR A 107 0.02 7.42 -0.58
CA TYR A 107 0.96 7.90 -1.59
C TYR A 107 0.61 9.31 -2.07
N ALA A 108 -0.67 9.58 -2.37
CA ALA A 108 -1.13 10.91 -2.75
C ALA A 108 -0.86 11.96 -1.64
N GLY A 109 -1.07 11.59 -0.38
CA GLY A 109 -0.73 12.45 0.76
C GLY A 109 0.76 12.76 0.88
N LEU A 110 1.62 11.77 0.64
CA LEU A 110 3.08 11.95 0.61
C LEU A 110 3.52 12.85 -0.55
N GLU A 111 2.92 12.70 -1.73
CA GLU A 111 3.19 13.56 -2.89
C GLU A 111 2.90 15.03 -2.58
N VAL A 112 1.75 15.33 -1.95
CA VAL A 112 1.42 16.70 -1.55
C VAL A 112 2.49 17.28 -0.62
N ARG A 113 2.97 16.51 0.35
CA ARG A 113 4.05 16.94 1.27
C ARG A 113 5.37 17.16 0.53
N CYS A 114 5.74 16.28 -0.39
CA CYS A 114 6.93 16.45 -1.23
C CYS A 114 6.85 17.72 -2.07
N LYS A 115 5.69 18.02 -2.66
CA LYS A 115 5.48 19.27 -3.39
C LYS A 115 5.61 20.50 -2.52
N GLN A 116 5.02 20.49 -1.31
CA GLN A 116 5.14 21.61 -0.36
C GLN A 116 6.60 21.84 0.02
N PHE A 117 7.35 20.76 0.26
CA PHE A 117 8.76 20.86 0.58
C PHE A 117 9.59 21.38 -0.61
N HIS A 118 9.29 20.92 -1.82
CA HIS A 118 9.94 21.44 -3.04
C HIS A 118 9.69 22.93 -3.23
N THR A 119 8.43 23.37 -3.12
CA THR A 119 8.08 24.81 -3.20
C THR A 119 8.80 25.62 -2.13
N PHE A 120 8.93 25.10 -0.91
CA PHE A 120 9.68 25.74 0.15
C PHE A 120 11.16 25.94 -0.23
N ILE A 121 11.81 24.90 -0.75
CA ILE A 121 13.22 24.99 -1.20
C ILE A 121 13.39 25.97 -2.34
N GLU A 122 12.49 25.98 -3.34
CA GLU A 122 12.53 26.94 -4.45
C GLU A 122 12.36 28.38 -3.96
N THR A 123 11.42 28.62 -3.05
CA THR A 123 11.22 29.96 -2.46
C THR A 123 12.48 30.40 -1.74
N PHE A 124 13.03 29.56 -0.88
CA PHE A 124 14.25 29.85 -0.15
C PHE A 124 15.44 30.16 -1.08
N TYR A 125 15.58 29.42 -2.18
CA TYR A 125 16.65 29.64 -3.15
C TYR A 125 16.46 30.96 -3.92
N ASN A 126 15.23 31.33 -4.26
CA ASN A 126 14.93 32.58 -4.91
C ASN A 126 15.17 33.78 -3.97
N ASP A 127 14.81 33.64 -2.68
CA ASP A 127 15.11 34.67 -1.67
C ASP A 127 16.64 34.84 -1.50
N TYR A 128 17.39 33.73 -1.47
CA TYR A 128 18.85 33.75 -1.44
C TYR A 128 19.45 34.50 -2.65
N LYS A 129 18.97 34.23 -3.87
CA LYS A 129 19.41 34.95 -5.08
C LYS A 129 19.11 36.45 -4.98
N THR A 130 17.92 36.79 -4.49
CA THR A 130 17.51 38.18 -4.30
C THR A 130 18.46 38.91 -3.34
N ILE A 131 18.83 38.28 -2.24
CA ILE A 131 19.80 38.81 -1.26
C ILE A 131 21.19 38.97 -1.90
N CYS A 132 21.68 37.96 -2.61
CA CYS A 132 22.98 38.05 -3.31
C CYS A 132 22.99 39.23 -4.29
N ASN A 133 21.95 39.40 -5.09
CA ASN A 133 21.85 40.52 -6.02
C ASN A 133 21.80 41.87 -5.30
N GLN A 134 21.03 41.99 -4.22
CA GLN A 134 20.90 43.23 -3.44
C GLN A 134 22.26 43.68 -2.82
N TYR A 135 23.07 42.73 -2.37
CA TYR A 135 24.32 43.00 -1.72
C TYR A 135 25.55 42.80 -2.62
N GLN A 136 25.32 42.55 -3.94
CA GLN A 136 26.39 42.31 -4.93
C GLN A 136 27.33 41.14 -4.52
N LEU A 137 26.76 40.10 -3.93
CA LEU A 137 27.44 38.87 -3.56
C LEU A 137 27.41 37.87 -4.72
N GLU A 138 28.47 37.07 -4.86
CA GLU A 138 28.52 35.98 -5.82
C GLU A 138 27.57 34.85 -5.40
N GLU A 139 26.67 34.44 -6.31
CA GLU A 139 25.77 33.31 -6.08
C GLU A 139 26.55 32.00 -6.05
N GLN A 140 26.38 31.22 -4.99
CA GLN A 140 26.86 29.86 -4.96
C GLN A 140 25.85 28.93 -5.63
N PRO A 141 26.25 28.10 -6.61
CA PRO A 141 25.31 27.22 -7.30
C PRO A 141 24.73 26.17 -6.37
N PHE A 142 23.39 26.07 -6.35
CA PHE A 142 22.70 25.00 -5.65
C PHE A 142 22.61 23.78 -6.55
N SER A 143 23.66 22.98 -6.57
CA SER A 143 23.90 21.88 -7.52
C SER A 143 22.84 20.75 -7.51
N LYS A 144 21.89 20.79 -6.56
CA LYS A 144 20.83 19.78 -6.42
C LYS A 144 19.46 20.21 -6.97
N MET A 145 19.30 21.44 -7.48
CA MET A 145 18.01 21.89 -8.01
C MET A 145 17.59 21.09 -9.24
N ASP A 146 18.53 20.78 -10.13
CA ASP A 146 18.22 19.95 -11.32
C ASP A 146 17.76 18.55 -10.94
N TYR A 147 18.33 18.00 -9.86
CA TYR A 147 17.90 16.72 -9.32
C TYR A 147 16.47 16.79 -8.77
N PHE A 148 16.10 17.84 -8.03
CA PHE A 148 14.73 18.04 -7.56
C PHE A 148 13.73 18.18 -8.70
N HIS A 149 14.05 18.93 -9.76
CA HIS A 149 13.21 19.05 -10.94
C HIS A 149 13.02 17.71 -11.65
N SER A 150 14.06 16.91 -11.79
CA SER A 150 13.96 15.58 -12.39
C SER A 150 13.09 14.62 -11.57
N LEU A 151 13.16 14.68 -10.25
CA LEU A 151 12.28 13.92 -9.36
C LEU A 151 10.82 14.35 -9.50
N GLU A 152 10.54 15.65 -9.59
CA GLU A 152 9.17 16.14 -9.78
C GLU A 152 8.56 15.62 -11.08
N MET A 153 9.29 15.64 -12.18
CA MET A 153 8.83 15.10 -13.46
C MET A 153 8.53 13.60 -13.38
N ARG A 154 9.37 12.86 -12.69
CA ARG A 154 9.17 11.43 -12.46
C ARG A 154 7.92 11.15 -11.63
N HIS A 155 7.73 11.89 -10.54
CA HIS A 155 6.53 11.77 -9.71
C HIS A 155 5.24 12.12 -10.45
N ARG A 156 5.26 13.09 -11.36
CA ARG A 156 4.09 13.41 -12.18
C ARG A 156 3.70 12.26 -13.09
N ALA A 157 4.66 11.57 -13.70
CA ALA A 157 4.40 10.41 -14.54
C ALA A 157 3.84 9.23 -13.74
N GLU A 158 4.47 8.90 -12.61
CA GLU A 158 4.02 7.83 -11.71
C GLU A 158 2.61 8.12 -11.16
N LYS A 159 2.31 9.36 -10.81
CA LYS A 159 0.99 9.77 -10.37
C LYS A 159 -0.07 9.59 -11.45
N TRP A 160 0.24 9.99 -12.69
CA TRP A 160 -0.69 9.84 -13.79
C TRP A 160 -1.07 8.36 -14.01
N GLU A 161 -0.10 7.47 -13.95
CA GLU A 161 -0.33 6.02 -14.04
C GLU A 161 -1.22 5.52 -12.89
N MET A 162 -0.96 5.97 -11.66
CA MET A 162 -1.75 5.57 -10.48
C MET A 162 -3.17 6.12 -10.50
N ASP A 163 -3.35 7.39 -10.85
CA ASP A 163 -4.68 8.01 -10.94
C ASP A 163 -5.54 7.31 -11.98
N ASN A 164 -4.98 6.94 -13.13
CA ASN A 164 -5.70 6.21 -14.16
C ASN A 164 -6.03 4.77 -13.75
N SER A 165 -5.09 4.07 -13.09
CA SER A 165 -5.35 2.72 -12.61
C SER A 165 -6.37 2.68 -11.45
N SER A 166 -6.35 3.67 -10.55
CA SER A 166 -7.29 3.72 -9.41
C SER A 166 -8.70 4.12 -9.83
N SER A 167 -8.87 4.98 -10.84
CA SER A 167 -10.18 5.39 -11.33
C SER A 167 -10.96 4.22 -11.95
N LEU A 168 -10.27 3.34 -12.67
CA LEU A 168 -10.86 2.11 -13.21
C LEU A 168 -11.40 1.21 -12.09
N VAL A 169 -10.59 0.99 -11.04
CA VAL A 169 -10.98 0.13 -9.92
C VAL A 169 -12.11 0.76 -9.10
N THR A 170 -12.06 2.08 -8.84
CA THR A 170 -13.06 2.75 -7.99
C THR A 170 -14.42 2.85 -8.67
N ASN A 171 -14.44 3.18 -9.96
CA ASN A 171 -15.69 3.40 -10.71
C ASN A 171 -16.41 2.10 -11.10
N TYR A 172 -15.69 0.99 -11.22
CA TYR A 172 -16.23 -0.28 -11.69
C TYR A 172 -16.08 -1.43 -10.69
N LEU A 173 -15.77 -1.12 -9.42
CA LEU A 173 -15.48 -2.13 -8.42
C LEU A 173 -16.59 -3.15 -8.27
N GLU A 174 -17.86 -2.71 -8.18
CA GLU A 174 -18.99 -3.63 -8.02
C GLU A 174 -19.28 -4.43 -9.30
N GLU A 175 -19.19 -3.79 -10.47
CA GLU A 175 -19.31 -4.48 -11.74
C GLU A 175 -18.18 -5.48 -11.95
N TYR A 176 -16.96 -5.10 -11.60
CA TYR A 176 -15.78 -5.95 -11.69
C TYR A 176 -15.89 -7.17 -10.78
N LEU A 177 -16.31 -6.98 -9.52
CA LEU A 177 -16.57 -8.08 -8.60
C LEU A 177 -17.67 -9.01 -9.10
N ASN A 178 -18.75 -8.47 -9.66
CA ASN A 178 -19.85 -9.26 -10.24
C ASN A 178 -19.40 -10.05 -11.48
N LEU A 179 -18.51 -9.51 -12.30
CA LEU A 179 -17.91 -10.22 -13.44
C LEU A 179 -17.02 -11.37 -12.97
N LEU A 180 -16.17 -11.11 -11.98
CA LEU A 180 -15.27 -12.11 -11.39
C LEU A 180 -16.02 -13.24 -10.68
N GLU A 181 -17.22 -12.97 -10.13
CA GLU A 181 -18.08 -14.01 -9.57
C GLU A 181 -18.65 -14.96 -10.61
N LYS A 182 -18.82 -14.50 -11.85
CA LYS A 182 -19.35 -15.32 -12.94
C LYS A 182 -18.29 -16.21 -13.58
N ASP A 183 -17.04 -15.83 -13.49
CA ASP A 183 -15.93 -16.58 -14.06
C ASP A 183 -14.81 -16.75 -13.02
N ASP A 184 -14.77 -17.92 -12.43
CA ASP A 184 -13.78 -18.29 -11.40
C ASP A 184 -12.33 -18.18 -11.89
N SER A 185 -12.09 -18.46 -13.17
CA SER A 185 -10.74 -18.40 -13.75
C SER A 185 -10.21 -16.96 -13.85
N LEU A 186 -11.08 -16.02 -14.23
CA LEU A 186 -10.75 -14.61 -14.26
C LEU A 186 -10.49 -14.04 -12.86
N CYS A 187 -11.28 -14.50 -11.89
CA CYS A 187 -11.11 -14.05 -10.51
C CYS A 187 -9.75 -14.46 -9.93
N VAL A 188 -9.35 -15.69 -10.13
CA VAL A 188 -8.03 -16.19 -9.66
C VAL A 188 -6.89 -15.47 -10.37
N GLY A 189 -6.98 -15.29 -11.70
CA GLY A 189 -5.99 -14.53 -12.47
C GLY A 189 -5.81 -13.10 -11.95
N ALA A 190 -6.91 -12.37 -11.73
CA ALA A 190 -6.88 -11.00 -11.24
C ALA A 190 -6.27 -10.83 -9.83
N ILE A 191 -6.24 -11.88 -9.02
CA ILE A 191 -5.62 -11.85 -7.69
C ILE A 191 -4.13 -12.16 -7.76
N MET A 192 -3.71 -12.96 -8.75
CA MET A 192 -2.34 -13.44 -8.89
C MET A 192 -1.44 -12.47 -9.69
N GLU A 193 -1.99 -11.57 -10.49
CA GLU A 193 -1.28 -10.47 -11.15
C GLU A 193 -1.05 -9.28 -10.18
#